data_0626e4c4bc5ab38670cdac70ce109bb0
#
_entry.id   0626e4c4bc5ab38670cdac70ce109bb0
#
_cell.length_a   1.000
_cell.length_b   1.000
_cell.length_c   1.000
_cell.angle_alpha   90.00
_cell.angle_beta   90.00
_cell.angle_gamma   90.00
#
_symmetry.space_group_name_H-M   'P 1'
#
loop_
_entity.id
_entity.type
_entity.pdbx_description
1 polymer ?
#
loop_
_entity_poly.entity_id
_entity_poly.type
_entity_poly.pdbx_seq_one_letter_code
_entity_poly.pdbx_strand_id
1 'polypeptide(L)'
;MSIELPKLKKAGSKKPKILLLSDDLRLHSGIATQSKEIVLSTVHKYDWVQLGAALKHPEHGKTFILDEDTRKVTGVEDASVKIYCHTGYGNPEIMRQLLNVEKPDAILHFTDPRFWGWLYDMEVEVRQICPIMYYNIWDSLPDPHWNAPFYASCDLLVGISKQTYGINKRTLDWYDMAKEEWAYKYIPHGVTNLFKPLGET
;
A
#
# COMPACT_ATOMS: atom_id res chain seq x y z
N MET A 1 -1.69 22.14 -20.36
CA MET A 1 -0.82 22.42 -19.19
C MET A 1 -0.02 21.17 -18.93
N SER A 2 1.31 21.19 -19.11
CA SER A 2 2.16 20.05 -18.76
C SER A 2 2.37 20.06 -17.24
N ILE A 3 1.88 19.05 -16.56
CA ILE A 3 2.16 18.84 -15.14
C ILE A 3 3.60 18.38 -15.04
N GLU A 4 4.50 19.21 -14.53
CA GLU A 4 5.84 18.76 -14.17
C GLU A 4 5.73 17.85 -12.95
N LEU A 5 6.05 16.57 -13.16
CA LEU A 5 6.21 15.62 -12.05
C LEU A 5 7.34 16.11 -11.13
N PRO A 6 7.17 16.04 -9.79
CA PRO A 6 8.22 16.41 -8.88
C PRO A 6 9.47 15.60 -9.18
N LYS A 7 10.60 16.27 -9.42
CA LYS A 7 11.89 15.64 -9.68
C LYS A 7 12.30 14.86 -8.42
N LEU A 8 12.52 13.56 -8.57
CA LEU A 8 13.10 12.72 -7.51
C LEU A 8 14.39 13.40 -7.00
N LYS A 9 14.48 13.59 -5.70
CA LYS A 9 15.64 14.23 -5.04
C LYS A 9 16.92 13.44 -5.35
N LYS A 10 18.02 14.14 -5.63
CA LYS A 10 19.32 13.55 -5.96
C LYS A 10 19.87 12.69 -4.81
N ALA A 11 20.71 11.68 -5.16
CA ALA A 11 21.42 10.82 -4.23
C ALA A 11 22.14 11.61 -3.13
N GLY A 12 21.89 11.22 -1.86
CA GLY A 12 22.31 11.94 -0.64
C GLY A 12 21.12 12.47 0.15
N SER A 13 19.89 12.42 -0.38
CA SER A 13 18.66 12.76 0.34
C SER A 13 18.13 11.53 1.10
N LYS A 14 17.54 11.78 2.25
CA LYS A 14 16.76 10.81 3.03
C LYS A 14 15.84 10.01 2.11
N LYS A 15 15.75 8.69 2.31
CA LYS A 15 14.82 7.81 1.57
C LYS A 15 13.39 8.36 1.68
N PRO A 16 12.59 8.31 0.59
CA PRO A 16 11.16 8.61 0.70
C PRO A 16 10.51 7.65 1.70
N LYS A 17 9.60 8.20 2.52
CA LYS A 17 8.85 7.43 3.52
C LYS A 17 7.49 7.05 2.96
N ILE A 18 7.19 5.76 2.99
CA ILE A 18 5.89 5.23 2.56
C ILE A 18 5.07 4.79 3.77
N LEU A 19 3.83 5.29 3.87
CA LEU A 19 2.84 4.80 4.82
C LEU A 19 2.04 3.66 4.18
N LEU A 20 2.27 2.44 4.65
CA LEU A 20 1.53 1.26 4.20
C LEU A 20 0.27 1.08 5.05
N LEU A 21 -0.88 0.98 4.39
CA LEU A 21 -2.17 0.68 4.99
C LEU A 21 -2.59 -0.73 4.55
N SER A 22 -2.46 -1.70 5.43
CA SER A 22 -2.73 -3.11 5.13
C SER A 22 -2.85 -3.94 6.41
N ASP A 23 -3.07 -5.25 6.27
CA ASP A 23 -2.88 -6.19 7.38
C ASP A 23 -1.45 -6.08 7.91
N ASP A 24 -1.27 -6.18 9.24
CA ASP A 24 0.07 -6.15 9.85
C ASP A 24 0.96 -7.22 9.21
N LEU A 25 2.09 -6.81 8.67
CA LEU A 25 3.02 -7.66 7.91
C LEU A 25 3.62 -8.83 8.72
N ARG A 26 3.42 -8.87 10.04
CA ARG A 26 3.84 -9.95 10.93
C ARG A 26 2.78 -11.04 11.10
N LEU A 27 1.55 -10.78 10.66
CA LEU A 27 0.42 -11.71 10.78
C LEU A 27 0.42 -12.77 9.68
N HIS A 28 -0.39 -13.80 9.88
CA HIS A 28 -0.55 -14.91 8.94
C HIS A 28 -1.78 -14.67 8.03
N SER A 29 -1.62 -13.80 7.03
CA SER A 29 -2.59 -13.62 5.96
C SER A 29 -1.87 -13.46 4.62
N GLY A 30 -2.57 -13.66 3.51
CA GLY A 30 -2.02 -13.43 2.17
C GLY A 30 -1.58 -11.98 1.99
N ILE A 31 -2.40 -11.05 2.48
CA ILE A 31 -2.10 -9.60 2.46
C ILE A 31 -0.86 -9.29 3.30
N ALA A 32 -0.78 -9.81 4.52
CA ALA A 32 0.37 -9.61 5.40
C ALA A 32 1.66 -10.15 4.78
N THR A 33 1.59 -11.35 4.18
CA THR A 33 2.74 -11.97 3.49
C THR A 33 3.22 -11.10 2.32
N GLN A 34 2.33 -10.66 1.44
CA GLN A 34 2.70 -9.79 0.31
C GLN A 34 3.17 -8.41 0.78
N SER A 35 2.55 -7.84 1.81
CA SER A 35 3.02 -6.61 2.45
C SER A 35 4.45 -6.74 2.94
N LYS A 36 4.78 -7.85 3.61
CA LYS A 36 6.12 -8.15 4.08
C LYS A 36 7.12 -8.25 2.93
N GLU A 37 6.78 -8.97 1.86
CA GLU A 37 7.65 -9.10 0.69
C GLU A 37 7.89 -7.75 0.01
N ILE A 38 6.87 -6.92 -0.15
CA ILE A 38 7.00 -5.57 -0.70
C ILE A 38 7.96 -4.73 0.16
N VAL A 39 7.75 -4.72 1.47
CA VAL A 39 8.58 -3.95 2.40
C VAL A 39 10.02 -4.44 2.36
N LEU A 40 10.27 -5.72 2.59
CA LEU A 40 11.63 -6.28 2.65
C LEU A 40 12.41 -6.12 1.34
N SER A 41 11.73 -6.26 0.19
CA SER A 41 12.38 -6.11 -1.11
C SER A 41 12.72 -4.67 -1.48
N THR A 42 12.13 -3.69 -0.80
CA THR A 42 12.26 -2.27 -1.16
C THR A 42 12.83 -1.37 -0.06
N VAL A 43 13.20 -1.91 1.11
CA VAL A 43 13.82 -1.12 2.22
C VAL A 43 15.12 -0.42 1.82
N HIS A 44 15.77 -0.85 0.75
CA HIS A 44 16.93 -0.16 0.19
C HIS A 44 16.57 1.15 -0.54
N LYS A 45 15.29 1.37 -0.86
CA LYS A 45 14.77 2.54 -1.57
C LYS A 45 13.89 3.43 -0.69
N TYR A 46 13.16 2.84 0.24
CA TYR A 46 12.12 3.51 1.03
C TYR A 46 12.26 3.23 2.51
N ASP A 47 11.92 4.22 3.34
CA ASP A 47 11.59 4.03 4.74
C ASP A 47 10.12 3.64 4.84
N TRP A 48 9.80 2.62 5.62
CA TRP A 48 8.45 2.09 5.73
C TRP A 48 7.83 2.37 7.09
N VAL A 49 6.61 2.88 7.07
CA VAL A 49 5.75 2.96 8.25
C VAL A 49 4.46 2.24 7.91
N GLN A 50 3.97 1.38 8.78
CA GLN A 50 2.73 0.66 8.55
C GLN A 50 1.69 0.99 9.63
N LEU A 51 0.44 1.24 9.22
CA LEU A 51 -0.73 1.01 10.06
C LEU A 51 -1.09 -0.46 9.88
N GLY A 52 -0.60 -1.29 10.80
CA GLY A 52 -0.79 -2.74 10.78
C GLY A 52 -2.15 -3.10 11.33
N ALA A 53 -3.09 -3.42 10.43
CA ALA A 53 -4.48 -3.70 10.75
C ALA A 53 -4.73 -5.19 11.00
N ALA A 54 -5.73 -5.49 11.81
CA ALA A 54 -6.36 -6.80 11.94
C ALA A 54 -7.75 -6.64 12.56
N LEU A 55 -8.70 -7.55 12.27
CA LEU A 55 -10.04 -7.53 12.87
C LEU A 55 -9.98 -7.49 14.42
N LYS A 56 -9.09 -8.30 15.00
CA LYS A 56 -8.71 -8.27 16.41
C LYS A 56 -7.20 -8.36 16.49
N HIS A 57 -6.52 -7.22 16.66
CA HIS A 57 -5.07 -7.20 16.73
C HIS A 57 -4.61 -7.56 18.15
N PRO A 58 -3.77 -8.61 18.32
CA PRO A 58 -3.32 -9.04 19.66
C PRO A 58 -2.48 -7.98 20.37
N GLU A 59 -1.88 -7.08 19.62
CA GLU A 59 -0.98 -6.04 20.11
C GLU A 59 -1.51 -4.62 19.82
N HIS A 60 -2.83 -4.46 19.79
CA HIS A 60 -3.47 -3.16 19.56
C HIS A 60 -2.89 -2.05 20.43
N GLY A 61 -2.60 -0.91 19.82
CA GLY A 61 -2.04 0.27 20.48
C GLY A 61 -0.52 0.23 20.69
N LYS A 62 0.15 -0.88 20.38
CA LYS A 62 1.62 -0.94 20.43
C LYS A 62 2.25 -0.43 19.15
N THR A 63 3.48 0.06 19.29
CA THR A 63 4.33 0.43 18.16
C THR A 63 5.59 -0.42 18.19
N PHE A 64 5.97 -0.95 17.03
CA PHE A 64 7.18 -1.74 16.86
C PHE A 64 8.14 -1.08 15.88
N ILE A 65 9.41 -1.04 16.24
CA ILE A 65 10.51 -0.65 15.36
C ILE A 65 11.22 -1.93 14.98
N LEU A 66 11.22 -2.26 13.69
CA LEU A 66 11.76 -3.52 13.16
C LEU A 66 13.07 -3.30 12.39
N ASP A 67 13.74 -2.18 12.59
CA ASP A 67 14.94 -1.79 11.85
C ASP A 67 16.05 -2.86 11.98
N GLU A 68 16.33 -3.32 13.19
CA GLU A 68 17.39 -4.31 13.45
C GLU A 68 17.07 -5.66 12.81
N ASP A 69 15.84 -6.15 12.98
CA ASP A 69 15.42 -7.43 12.39
C ASP A 69 15.41 -7.36 10.86
N THR A 70 14.99 -6.21 10.32
CA THR A 70 15.00 -5.97 8.88
C THR A 70 16.43 -5.94 8.32
N ARG A 71 17.37 -5.28 9.01
CA ARG A 71 18.80 -5.29 8.63
C ARG A 71 19.38 -6.70 8.61
N LYS A 72 19.09 -7.50 9.63
CA LYS A 72 19.54 -8.90 9.70
C LYS A 72 19.05 -9.74 8.52
N VAL A 73 17.79 -9.52 8.11
CA VAL A 73 17.17 -10.31 7.03
C VAL A 73 17.60 -9.82 5.65
N THR A 74 17.71 -8.52 5.45
CA THR A 74 17.92 -7.91 4.12
C THR A 74 19.37 -7.54 3.83
N GLY A 75 20.21 -7.39 4.85
CA GLY A 75 21.58 -6.85 4.74
C GLY A 75 21.63 -5.35 4.43
N VAL A 76 20.50 -4.64 4.51
CA VAL A 76 20.41 -3.20 4.24
C VAL A 76 20.63 -2.43 5.54
N GLU A 77 21.82 -1.83 5.70
CA GLU A 77 22.26 -1.17 6.96
C GLU A 77 21.36 0.00 7.40
N ASP A 78 20.82 0.73 6.45
CA ASP A 78 19.95 1.88 6.68
C ASP A 78 18.46 1.54 6.56
N ALA A 79 18.09 0.25 6.68
CA ALA A 79 16.68 -0.18 6.67
C ALA A 79 15.92 0.44 7.85
N SER A 80 14.73 0.99 7.54
CA SER A 80 13.81 1.55 8.55
C SER A 80 12.40 1.05 8.30
N VAL A 81 11.84 0.35 9.30
CA VAL A 81 10.49 -0.24 9.27
C VAL A 81 9.84 -0.05 10.63
N LYS A 82 8.70 0.63 10.67
CA LYS A 82 7.91 0.88 11.88
C LYS A 82 6.46 0.44 11.69
N ILE A 83 5.86 -0.19 12.69
CA ILE A 83 4.48 -0.65 12.66
C ILE A 83 3.71 -0.06 13.83
N TYR A 84 2.55 0.50 13.54
CA TYR A 84 1.51 0.88 14.49
C TYR A 84 0.40 -0.16 14.46
N CYS A 85 0.27 -0.94 15.51
CA CYS A 85 -0.70 -2.05 15.58
C CYS A 85 -2.10 -1.55 15.90
N HIS A 86 -3.07 -1.92 15.08
CA HIS A 86 -4.44 -1.45 15.24
C HIS A 86 -5.48 -2.56 15.08
N THR A 87 -6.44 -2.63 16.04
CA THR A 87 -7.64 -3.46 15.89
C THR A 87 -8.64 -2.73 14.98
N GLY A 88 -9.15 -3.45 13.97
CA GLY A 88 -9.89 -2.84 12.86
C GLY A 88 -8.94 -2.23 11.83
N TYR A 89 -9.50 -1.45 10.94
CA TYR A 89 -8.79 -0.91 9.77
C TYR A 89 -8.54 0.61 9.88
N GLY A 90 -8.38 1.11 11.09
CA GLY A 90 -8.12 2.53 11.35
C GLY A 90 -9.36 3.42 11.29
N ASN A 91 -9.11 4.71 11.35
CA ASN A 91 -10.13 5.77 11.25
C ASN A 91 -9.47 7.12 10.89
N PRO A 92 -10.25 8.17 10.57
CA PRO A 92 -9.70 9.48 10.20
C PRO A 92 -8.79 10.11 11.25
N GLU A 93 -9.08 9.93 12.54
CA GLU A 93 -8.28 10.51 13.62
C GLU A 93 -6.87 9.92 13.68
N ILE A 94 -6.77 8.60 13.62
CA ILE A 94 -5.47 7.90 13.58
C ILE A 94 -4.70 8.29 12.32
N MET A 95 -5.37 8.42 11.17
CA MET A 95 -4.70 8.86 9.94
C MET A 95 -4.09 10.25 10.11
N ARG A 96 -4.84 11.23 10.64
CA ARG A 96 -4.32 12.58 10.90
C ARG A 96 -3.10 12.56 11.83
N GLN A 97 -3.14 11.72 12.87
CA GLN A 97 -2.01 11.55 13.78
C GLN A 97 -0.79 10.99 13.05
N LEU A 98 -0.96 9.94 12.25
CA LEU A 98 0.12 9.33 11.49
C LEU A 98 0.71 10.29 10.45
N LEU A 99 -0.12 11.02 9.71
CA LEU A 99 0.32 12.02 8.75
C LEU A 99 1.14 13.13 9.43
N ASN A 100 0.71 13.59 10.61
CA ASN A 100 1.41 14.63 11.36
C ASN A 100 2.74 14.15 11.95
N VAL A 101 2.78 12.95 12.53
CA VAL A 101 3.96 12.40 13.21
C VAL A 101 4.98 11.86 12.22
N GLU A 102 4.53 11.06 11.27
CA GLU A 102 5.40 10.34 10.35
C GLU A 102 5.76 11.13 9.09
N LYS A 103 4.88 12.04 8.66
CA LYS A 103 5.06 12.87 7.46
C LYS A 103 5.48 12.05 6.24
N PRO A 104 4.66 11.09 5.82
CA PRO A 104 4.99 10.21 4.70
C PRO A 104 5.03 10.99 3.40
N ASP A 105 5.86 10.54 2.46
CA ASP A 105 5.93 11.09 1.10
C ASP A 105 4.85 10.50 0.19
N ALA A 106 4.31 9.31 0.54
CA ALA A 106 3.19 8.68 -0.15
C ALA A 106 2.49 7.65 0.76
N ILE A 107 1.25 7.34 0.44
CA ILE A 107 0.49 6.24 1.03
C ILE A 107 0.41 5.10 0.02
N LEU A 108 0.65 3.88 0.48
CA LEU A 108 0.34 2.66 -0.24
C LEU A 108 -0.77 1.93 0.50
N HIS A 109 -1.97 1.90 -0.06
CA HIS A 109 -3.06 1.07 0.42
C HIS A 109 -3.02 -0.29 -0.28
N PHE A 110 -3.01 -1.37 0.50
CA PHE A 110 -2.95 -2.73 0.00
C PHE A 110 -3.83 -3.65 0.85
N THR A 111 -5.13 -3.66 0.58
CA THR A 111 -6.13 -4.60 1.10
C THR A 111 -7.49 -4.28 0.47
N ASP A 112 -8.59 -4.84 0.98
CA ASP A 112 -9.94 -4.58 0.48
C ASP A 112 -10.38 -3.14 0.81
N PRO A 113 -10.73 -2.31 -0.17
CA PRO A 113 -11.00 -0.89 0.04
C PRO A 113 -12.27 -0.65 0.86
N ARG A 114 -13.18 -1.62 0.93
CA ARG A 114 -14.45 -1.51 1.67
C ARG A 114 -14.25 -1.33 3.17
N PHE A 115 -13.16 -1.85 3.71
CA PHE A 115 -12.80 -1.65 5.12
C PHE A 115 -12.13 -0.29 5.38
N TRP A 116 -11.75 0.42 4.32
CA TRP A 116 -11.03 1.69 4.37
C TRP A 116 -11.83 2.83 3.77
N GLY A 117 -13.16 2.72 3.69
CA GLY A 117 -14.05 3.75 3.13
C GLY A 117 -13.75 5.15 3.68
N TRP A 118 -13.51 5.24 4.99
CA TRP A 118 -13.14 6.47 5.67
C TRP A 118 -11.87 7.15 5.11
N LEU A 119 -10.90 6.37 4.58
CA LEU A 119 -9.70 6.92 3.94
C LEU A 119 -10.06 7.69 2.68
N TYR A 120 -10.96 7.11 1.89
CA TYR A 120 -11.40 7.68 0.62
C TYR A 120 -12.38 8.84 0.83
N ASP A 121 -13.16 8.81 1.93
CA ASP A 121 -14.01 9.94 2.32
C ASP A 121 -13.19 11.17 2.72
N MET A 122 -11.95 11.00 3.19
CA MET A 122 -11.04 12.08 3.52
C MET A 122 -9.92 12.31 2.48
N GLU A 123 -10.06 11.78 1.29
CA GLU A 123 -8.99 11.81 0.25
C GLU A 123 -8.52 13.23 -0.08
N VAL A 124 -9.42 14.21 -0.11
CA VAL A 124 -9.08 15.62 -0.37
C VAL A 124 -8.11 16.16 0.68
N GLU A 125 -8.33 15.82 1.96
CA GLU A 125 -7.44 16.23 3.06
C GLU A 125 -6.08 15.52 2.95
N VAL A 126 -6.09 14.21 2.73
CA VAL A 126 -4.89 13.39 2.65
C VAL A 126 -4.00 13.80 1.48
N ARG A 127 -4.59 14.02 0.31
CA ARG A 127 -3.87 14.34 -0.93
C ARG A 127 -3.25 15.74 -0.94
N GLN A 128 -3.63 16.62 -0.01
CA GLN A 128 -2.90 17.88 0.23
C GLN A 128 -1.53 17.64 0.88
N ILE A 129 -1.33 16.48 1.51
CA ILE A 129 -0.10 16.12 2.21
C ILE A 129 0.76 15.20 1.35
N CYS A 130 0.16 14.11 0.86
CA CYS A 130 0.86 13.12 0.04
C CYS A 130 -0.12 12.33 -0.87
N PRO A 131 0.36 11.76 -1.98
CA PRO A 131 -0.47 10.98 -2.88
C PRO A 131 -0.91 9.65 -2.26
N ILE A 132 -2.07 9.15 -2.74
CA ILE A 132 -2.61 7.84 -2.40
C ILE A 132 -2.38 6.89 -3.57
N MET A 133 -1.65 5.82 -3.33
CA MET A 133 -1.48 4.71 -4.26
C MET A 133 -2.31 3.53 -3.75
N TYR A 134 -3.13 2.93 -4.60
CA TYR A 134 -3.88 1.74 -4.25
C TYR A 134 -3.40 0.54 -5.07
N TYR A 135 -2.89 -0.47 -4.39
CA TYR A 135 -2.52 -1.75 -4.98
C TYR A 135 -3.70 -2.70 -4.84
N ASN A 136 -4.52 -2.75 -5.89
CA ASN A 136 -5.81 -3.41 -5.91
C ASN A 136 -5.66 -4.92 -6.05
N ILE A 137 -6.34 -5.66 -5.18
CA ILE A 137 -6.37 -7.13 -5.11
C ILE A 137 -7.64 -7.75 -5.67
N TRP A 138 -8.56 -6.95 -6.22
CA TRP A 138 -9.84 -7.46 -6.71
C TRP A 138 -9.65 -8.39 -7.90
N ASP A 139 -10.14 -9.61 -7.79
CA ASP A 139 -9.88 -10.71 -8.73
C ASP A 139 -11.15 -11.36 -9.31
N SER A 140 -12.33 -10.86 -8.96
CA SER A 140 -13.60 -11.46 -9.39
C SER A 140 -14.42 -10.56 -10.33
N LEU A 141 -15.25 -11.20 -11.14
CA LEU A 141 -16.25 -10.58 -11.99
C LEU A 141 -17.66 -10.82 -11.43
N PRO A 142 -18.64 -9.95 -11.75
CA PRO A 142 -18.55 -8.76 -12.61
C PRO A 142 -17.72 -7.63 -12.04
N ASP A 143 -17.39 -6.63 -12.88
CA ASP A 143 -16.61 -5.46 -12.46
C ASP A 143 -17.28 -4.78 -11.25
N PRO A 144 -16.53 -4.46 -10.19
CA PRO A 144 -17.07 -3.95 -8.93
C PRO A 144 -17.39 -2.45 -9.02
N HIS A 145 -18.47 -2.09 -9.69
CA HIS A 145 -18.86 -0.70 -9.92
C HIS A 145 -18.96 0.12 -8.63
N TRP A 146 -19.31 -0.51 -7.50
CA TRP A 146 -19.34 0.12 -6.17
C TRP A 146 -17.95 0.52 -5.66
N ASN A 147 -16.86 0.03 -6.24
CA ASN A 147 -15.50 0.43 -5.90
C ASN A 147 -15.02 1.67 -6.68
N ALA A 148 -15.79 2.17 -7.65
CA ALA A 148 -15.42 3.32 -8.45
C ALA A 148 -14.99 4.55 -7.62
N PRO A 149 -15.69 4.93 -6.53
CA PRO A 149 -15.26 6.04 -5.68
C PRO A 149 -13.85 5.83 -5.10
N PHE A 150 -13.52 4.61 -4.66
CA PHE A 150 -12.21 4.28 -4.12
C PHE A 150 -11.12 4.39 -5.19
N TYR A 151 -11.39 3.86 -6.38
CA TYR A 151 -10.44 3.91 -7.49
C TYR A 151 -10.24 5.34 -8.00
N ALA A 152 -11.30 6.14 -8.06
CA ALA A 152 -11.24 7.54 -8.48
C ALA A 152 -10.40 8.41 -7.53
N SER A 153 -10.47 8.14 -6.22
CA SER A 153 -9.76 8.89 -5.19
C SER A 153 -8.25 8.64 -5.12
N CYS A 154 -7.74 7.62 -5.83
CA CYS A 154 -6.31 7.32 -5.84
C CYS A 154 -5.56 8.11 -6.92
N ASP A 155 -4.30 8.47 -6.64
CA ASP A 155 -3.40 9.08 -7.63
C ASP A 155 -2.77 8.02 -8.54
N LEU A 156 -2.51 6.83 -8.00
CA LEU A 156 -1.99 5.67 -8.74
C LEU A 156 -2.82 4.42 -8.39
N LEU A 157 -3.33 3.75 -9.41
CA LEU A 157 -4.13 2.54 -9.28
C LEU A 157 -3.36 1.36 -9.90
N VAL A 158 -2.93 0.43 -9.06
CA VAL A 158 -2.11 -0.70 -9.47
C VAL A 158 -2.92 -1.99 -9.39
N GLY A 159 -2.91 -2.78 -10.44
CA GLY A 159 -3.55 -4.11 -10.45
C GLY A 159 -2.53 -5.23 -10.21
N ILE A 160 -2.87 -6.17 -9.33
CA ILE A 160 -2.04 -7.37 -9.06
C ILE A 160 -2.02 -8.36 -10.22
N SER A 161 -2.97 -8.27 -11.14
CA SER A 161 -3.10 -9.12 -12.32
C SER A 161 -3.55 -8.30 -13.53
N LYS A 162 -3.41 -8.86 -14.73
CA LYS A 162 -3.98 -8.26 -15.95
C LYS A 162 -5.49 -8.14 -15.86
N GLN A 163 -6.15 -9.08 -15.20
CA GLN A 163 -7.60 -9.01 -14.93
C GLN A 163 -7.92 -7.81 -14.04
N THR A 164 -7.23 -7.67 -12.89
CA THR A 164 -7.42 -6.54 -11.97
C THR A 164 -7.12 -5.20 -12.64
N TYR A 165 -6.05 -5.14 -13.44
CA TYR A 165 -5.73 -3.95 -14.25
C TYR A 165 -6.89 -3.57 -15.19
N GLY A 166 -7.45 -4.57 -15.90
CA GLY A 166 -8.62 -4.35 -16.77
C GLY A 166 -9.88 -3.94 -16.00
N ILE A 167 -10.11 -4.56 -14.84
CA ILE A 167 -11.24 -4.20 -13.94
C ILE A 167 -11.12 -2.73 -13.49
N ASN A 168 -9.93 -2.31 -13.08
CA ASN A 168 -9.69 -0.91 -12.65
C ASN A 168 -10.10 0.09 -13.72
N LYS A 169 -9.71 -0.15 -14.96
CA LYS A 169 -10.04 0.74 -16.10
C LYS A 169 -11.52 0.71 -16.39
N ARG A 170 -12.11 -0.47 -16.64
CA ARG A 170 -13.53 -0.61 -17.00
C ARG A 170 -14.46 -0.05 -15.92
N THR A 171 -14.11 -0.24 -14.63
CA THR A 171 -14.92 0.29 -13.52
C THR A 171 -14.96 1.81 -13.54
N LEU A 172 -13.85 2.48 -13.83
CA LEU A 172 -13.81 3.94 -13.93
C LEU A 172 -14.40 4.46 -15.24
N ASP A 173 -14.14 3.79 -16.35
CA ASP A 173 -14.70 4.13 -17.67
C ASP A 173 -16.24 4.12 -17.64
N TRP A 174 -16.83 3.19 -16.91
CA TRP A 174 -18.30 3.09 -16.77
C TRP A 174 -18.95 4.37 -16.20
N TYR A 175 -18.22 5.14 -15.41
CA TYR A 175 -18.69 6.37 -14.78
C TYR A 175 -18.07 7.63 -15.36
N ASP A 176 -17.42 7.56 -16.52
CA ASP A 176 -16.65 8.68 -17.11
C ASP A 176 -15.59 9.25 -16.14
N MET A 177 -15.01 8.40 -15.29
CA MET A 177 -13.98 8.75 -14.30
C MET A 177 -12.59 8.25 -14.69
N ALA A 178 -12.37 7.98 -15.98
CA ALA A 178 -11.10 7.47 -16.46
C ALA A 178 -9.93 8.38 -16.03
N LYS A 179 -8.83 7.74 -15.62
CA LYS A 179 -7.59 8.44 -15.29
C LYS A 179 -6.67 8.48 -16.51
N GLU A 180 -5.69 9.36 -16.45
CA GLU A 180 -4.58 9.35 -17.40
C GLU A 180 -3.86 7.97 -17.38
N GLU A 181 -3.36 7.51 -18.51
CA GLU A 181 -2.79 6.17 -18.66
C GLU A 181 -1.62 5.91 -17.69
N TRP A 182 -0.86 6.94 -17.33
CA TRP A 182 0.23 6.82 -16.36
C TRP A 182 -0.23 6.46 -14.94
N ALA A 183 -1.50 6.77 -14.60
CA ALA A 183 -2.08 6.50 -13.28
C ALA A 183 -2.56 5.05 -13.12
N TYR A 184 -2.50 4.24 -14.18
CA TYR A 184 -2.75 2.81 -14.11
C TYR A 184 -1.45 2.03 -14.25
N LYS A 185 -1.24 1.05 -13.40
CA LYS A 185 -0.09 0.14 -13.48
C LYS A 185 -0.52 -1.30 -13.27
N TYR A 186 0.21 -2.18 -13.91
CA TYR A 186 0.14 -3.62 -13.68
C TYR A 186 1.44 -4.08 -13.04
N ILE A 187 1.35 -4.58 -11.82
CA ILE A 187 2.49 -5.14 -11.08
C ILE A 187 2.01 -6.47 -10.48
N PRO A 188 2.41 -7.62 -11.03
CA PRO A 188 1.99 -8.91 -10.49
C PRO A 188 2.60 -9.18 -9.13
N HIS A 189 1.91 -9.98 -8.31
CA HIS A 189 2.53 -10.54 -7.12
C HIS A 189 3.70 -11.45 -7.49
N GLY A 190 4.78 -11.33 -6.73
CA GLY A 190 5.88 -12.28 -6.77
C GLY A 190 5.52 -13.56 -6.00
N VAL A 191 6.22 -14.64 -6.34
CA VAL A 191 6.18 -15.91 -5.59
C VAL A 191 7.54 -16.13 -4.99
N THR A 192 7.59 -16.46 -3.69
CA THR A 192 8.88 -16.69 -3.01
C THR A 192 9.52 -18.00 -3.51
N ASN A 193 10.84 -18.09 -3.43
CA ASN A 193 11.60 -19.28 -3.77
C ASN A 193 11.31 -20.50 -2.87
N LEU A 194 10.49 -20.32 -1.84
CA LEU A 194 10.00 -21.41 -0.99
C LEU A 194 9.01 -22.31 -1.73
N PHE A 195 8.26 -21.74 -2.69
CA PHE A 195 7.36 -22.52 -3.55
C PHE A 195 8.16 -23.11 -4.70
N LYS A 196 8.40 -24.40 -4.64
CA LYS A 196 9.08 -25.18 -5.69
C LYS A 196 8.12 -26.24 -6.21
N PRO A 197 8.23 -26.62 -7.50
CA PRO A 197 7.53 -27.80 -8.00
C PRO A 197 7.89 -29.00 -7.13
N LEU A 198 6.90 -29.79 -6.75
CA LEU A 198 7.15 -31.08 -6.14
C LEU A 198 7.92 -31.92 -7.17
N GLY A 199 9.11 -32.41 -6.81
CA GLY A 199 9.86 -33.32 -7.69
C GLY A 199 8.97 -34.51 -8.02
N GLU A 200 9.06 -35.01 -9.25
CA GLU A 200 8.48 -36.29 -9.62
C GLU A 200 9.10 -37.36 -8.68
N THR A 201 8.24 -38.05 -7.93
CA THR A 201 8.63 -39.17 -7.06
C THR A 201 8.78 -40.44 -7.88
#